data_db9b2e30f95576f816c03a56cbfde2c5
#
_entry.id   db9b2e30f95576f816c03a56cbfde2c5
#
_cell.length_a   1.000
_cell.length_b   1.000
_cell.length_c   1.000
_cell.angle_alpha   90.00
_cell.angle_beta   90.00
_cell.angle_gamma   90.00
#
_symmetry.space_group_name_H-M   'P 1'
#
loop_
_entity.id
_entity.type
_entity.pdbx_description
1 polymer ?
#
loop_
_entity_poly.entity_id
_entity_poly.type
_entity_poly.pdbx_seq_one_letter_code
_entity_poly.pdbx_strand_id
1 'polypeptide(L)'
;VFKSSVLSNYILKNLLNYSDIDTPLIQIYERLHEKRSHKRIRKYLKEIMLYQNLNRILKKDSDQRGLNRAIFNIYEKVAYLEYNRENPLFWLQFAIARLADGEYSDAARCFDNAYSYAKNTNFDTFQIDNHFARYLLEDANEKKNVIEPIEVFKRAHRMLMASQKGNQYKHYSFRVARHYSTFYSIYHKDFSFHERYDFFIACHEMLDAVEKYLALPGASKKDMVEETRKQLEELLINEN
;
A
#
# COMPACT_ATOMS: atom_id res chain seq x y z
N VAL A 1 -33.38 -13.35 -11.70
CA VAL A 1 -32.04 -13.60 -11.11
C VAL A 1 -31.12 -13.96 -12.25
N PHE A 2 -30.17 -13.07 -12.58
CA PHE A 2 -29.16 -13.33 -13.62
C PHE A 2 -28.25 -14.46 -13.14
N LYS A 3 -28.34 -15.62 -13.82
CA LYS A 3 -27.50 -16.79 -13.53
C LYS A 3 -26.14 -16.76 -14.25
N SER A 4 -25.93 -15.80 -15.16
CA SER A 4 -24.70 -15.68 -15.93
C SER A 4 -23.75 -14.64 -15.34
N SER A 5 -22.60 -15.08 -14.85
CA SER A 5 -21.52 -14.18 -14.39
C SER A 5 -21.02 -13.28 -15.52
N VAL A 6 -21.07 -13.72 -16.76
CA VAL A 6 -20.68 -12.94 -17.95
C VAL A 6 -21.61 -11.75 -18.16
N LEU A 7 -22.93 -11.98 -18.12
CA LEU A 7 -23.92 -10.90 -18.28
C LEU A 7 -23.85 -9.92 -17.10
N SER A 8 -23.71 -10.42 -15.87
CA SER A 8 -23.54 -9.56 -14.69
C SER A 8 -22.29 -8.67 -14.78
N ASN A 9 -21.17 -9.25 -15.22
CA ASN A 9 -19.94 -8.49 -15.43
C ASN A 9 -20.07 -7.46 -16.58
N TYR A 10 -20.76 -7.83 -17.66
CA TYR A 10 -21.02 -6.91 -18.77
C TYR A 10 -21.85 -5.70 -18.31
N ILE A 11 -22.94 -5.94 -17.57
CA ILE A 11 -23.79 -4.87 -17.01
C ILE A 11 -22.97 -3.96 -16.08
N LEU A 12 -22.25 -4.52 -15.12
CA LEU A 12 -21.45 -3.76 -14.16
C LEU A 12 -20.39 -2.89 -14.85
N LYS A 13 -19.75 -3.41 -15.90
CA LYS A 13 -18.64 -2.71 -16.56
C LYS A 13 -19.10 -1.68 -17.61
N ASN A 14 -20.19 -1.96 -18.32
CA ASN A 14 -20.52 -1.19 -19.52
C ASN A 14 -21.82 -0.38 -19.41
N LEU A 15 -22.76 -0.77 -18.55
CA LEU A 15 -24.08 -0.13 -18.48
C LEU A 15 -24.30 0.70 -17.23
N LEU A 16 -23.63 0.39 -16.10
CA LEU A 16 -23.79 1.13 -14.85
C LEU A 16 -22.71 2.20 -14.69
N ASN A 17 -23.06 3.34 -14.15
CA ASN A 17 -22.10 4.34 -13.67
C ASN A 17 -21.55 3.94 -12.30
N TYR A 18 -20.49 4.63 -11.83
CA TYR A 18 -19.94 4.35 -10.50
C TYR A 18 -20.96 4.61 -9.39
N SER A 19 -21.77 5.65 -9.48
CA SER A 19 -22.85 5.98 -8.53
C SER A 19 -23.96 4.93 -8.48
N ASP A 20 -24.15 4.18 -9.56
CA ASP A 20 -25.13 3.08 -9.61
C ASP A 20 -24.63 1.84 -8.86
N ILE A 21 -23.33 1.78 -8.52
CA ILE A 21 -22.68 0.66 -7.87
C ILE A 21 -22.27 1.01 -6.44
N ASP A 22 -21.64 2.18 -6.20
CA ASP A 22 -21.11 2.56 -4.90
C ASP A 22 -22.21 2.70 -3.85
N THR A 23 -23.33 3.37 -4.18
CA THR A 23 -24.45 3.56 -3.27
C THR A 23 -25.09 2.25 -2.81
N PRO A 24 -25.48 1.30 -3.69
CA PRO A 24 -25.92 -0.01 -3.28
C PRO A 24 -24.89 -0.80 -2.47
N LEU A 25 -23.60 -0.68 -2.80
CA LEU A 25 -22.53 -1.37 -2.09
C LEU A 25 -22.39 -0.83 -0.66
N ILE A 26 -22.47 0.48 -0.47
CA ILE A 26 -22.51 1.12 0.85
C ILE A 26 -23.71 0.63 1.66
N GLN A 27 -24.91 0.63 1.08
CA GLN A 27 -26.11 0.16 1.74
C GLN A 27 -26.02 -1.32 2.14
N ILE A 28 -25.47 -2.17 1.29
CA ILE A 28 -25.23 -3.59 1.60
C ILE A 28 -24.25 -3.69 2.78
N TYR A 29 -23.16 -2.91 2.75
CA TYR A 29 -22.17 -2.92 3.80
C TYR A 29 -22.75 -2.48 5.15
N GLU A 30 -23.55 -1.41 5.18
CA GLU A 30 -24.24 -0.93 6.38
C GLU A 30 -25.19 -1.98 6.98
N ARG A 31 -26.01 -2.63 6.14
CA ARG A 31 -26.89 -3.73 6.58
C ARG A 31 -26.11 -4.94 7.10
N LEU A 32 -24.96 -5.27 6.49
CA LEU A 32 -24.08 -6.32 7.01
C LEU A 32 -23.44 -5.90 8.34
N HIS A 33 -23.11 -4.63 8.48
CA HIS A 33 -22.55 -4.08 9.72
C HIS A 33 -23.51 -4.23 10.92
N GLU A 34 -24.82 -4.05 10.74
CA GLU A 34 -25.82 -4.30 11.76
C GLU A 34 -25.79 -5.75 12.29
N LYS A 35 -25.39 -6.70 11.43
CA LYS A 35 -25.29 -8.13 11.76
C LYS A 35 -23.85 -8.59 12.08
N ARG A 36 -22.93 -7.67 12.41
CA ARG A 36 -21.51 -7.93 12.62
C ARG A 36 -21.17 -8.86 13.80
N SER A 37 -22.11 -9.15 14.69
CA SER A 37 -21.93 -10.15 15.74
C SER A 37 -21.59 -11.54 15.18
N HIS A 38 -22.09 -11.88 13.99
CA HIS A 38 -21.81 -13.16 13.35
C HIS A 38 -20.40 -13.20 12.72
N LYS A 39 -19.62 -14.24 13.07
CA LYS A 39 -18.24 -14.44 12.57
C LYS A 39 -18.15 -14.40 11.03
N ARG A 40 -19.09 -15.03 10.32
CA ARG A 40 -19.12 -15.02 8.84
C ARG A 40 -19.34 -13.61 8.28
N ILE A 41 -20.22 -12.83 8.89
CA ILE A 41 -20.50 -11.46 8.47
C ILE A 41 -19.24 -10.58 8.64
N ARG A 42 -18.53 -10.70 9.78
CA ARG A 42 -17.25 -9.99 9.97
C ARG A 42 -16.22 -10.32 8.89
N LYS A 43 -16.16 -11.57 8.46
CA LYS A 43 -15.28 -11.97 7.37
C LYS A 43 -15.67 -11.26 6.06
N TYR A 44 -16.95 -11.23 5.71
CA TYR A 44 -17.42 -10.52 4.51
C TYR A 44 -17.18 -9.00 4.59
N LEU A 45 -17.45 -8.37 5.73
CA LEU A 45 -17.15 -6.95 5.95
C LEU A 45 -15.68 -6.64 5.69
N LYS A 46 -14.78 -7.48 6.23
CA LYS A 46 -13.35 -7.36 6.00
C LYS A 46 -13.00 -7.51 4.50
N GLU A 47 -13.54 -8.53 3.84
CA GLU A 47 -13.21 -8.82 2.44
C GLU A 47 -13.74 -7.76 1.48
N ILE A 48 -14.95 -7.23 1.71
CA ILE A 48 -15.52 -6.14 0.89
C ILE A 48 -14.63 -4.90 0.96
N MET A 49 -14.09 -4.57 2.13
CA MET A 49 -13.27 -3.37 2.34
C MET A 49 -11.78 -3.56 1.98
N LEU A 50 -11.36 -4.68 1.39
CA LEU A 50 -10.03 -4.75 0.80
C LEU A 50 -9.98 -3.92 -0.49
N TYR A 51 -9.02 -2.99 -0.58
CA TYR A 51 -8.84 -2.12 -1.76
C TYR A 51 -8.81 -2.91 -3.08
N GLN A 52 -8.07 -4.02 -3.10
CA GLN A 52 -8.00 -4.88 -4.28
C GLN A 52 -9.36 -5.47 -4.70
N ASN A 53 -10.26 -5.73 -3.74
CA ASN A 53 -11.59 -6.27 -4.05
C ASN A 53 -12.51 -5.17 -4.57
N LEU A 54 -12.50 -3.98 -3.96
CA LEU A 54 -13.23 -2.82 -4.48
C LEU A 54 -12.74 -2.43 -5.87
N ASN A 55 -11.43 -2.40 -6.08
CA ASN A 55 -10.83 -2.16 -7.39
C ASN A 55 -11.33 -3.18 -8.42
N ARG A 56 -11.31 -4.49 -8.10
CA ARG A 56 -11.78 -5.55 -9.00
C ARG A 56 -13.28 -5.43 -9.34
N ILE A 57 -14.11 -5.06 -8.36
CA ILE A 57 -15.57 -4.94 -8.54
C ILE A 57 -15.90 -3.72 -9.39
N LEU A 58 -15.24 -2.60 -9.13
CA LEU A 58 -15.57 -1.30 -9.73
C LEU A 58 -14.80 -1.02 -11.01
N LYS A 59 -13.69 -1.74 -11.30
CA LYS A 59 -12.81 -1.45 -12.44
C LYS A 59 -13.57 -1.53 -13.77
N LYS A 60 -13.52 -0.41 -14.50
CA LYS A 60 -13.94 -0.25 -15.89
C LYS A 60 -12.70 -0.03 -16.77
N ASP A 61 -12.80 -0.30 -18.06
CA ASP A 61 -11.61 -0.44 -18.92
C ASP A 61 -10.83 0.88 -19.17
N SER A 62 -11.40 2.06 -18.90
CA SER A 62 -10.76 3.31 -19.31
C SER A 62 -10.81 4.49 -18.33
N ASP A 63 -11.46 4.37 -17.16
CA ASP A 63 -11.64 5.50 -16.24
C ASP A 63 -11.01 5.22 -14.86
N GLN A 64 -9.69 5.36 -14.80
CA GLN A 64 -8.95 5.18 -13.54
C GLN A 64 -9.28 6.25 -12.50
N ARG A 65 -9.51 7.50 -12.92
CA ARG A 65 -9.84 8.60 -12.01
C ARG A 65 -11.22 8.41 -11.38
N GLY A 66 -12.21 8.08 -12.18
CA GLY A 66 -13.55 7.76 -11.67
C GLY A 66 -13.55 6.55 -10.74
N LEU A 67 -12.77 5.52 -11.06
CA LEU A 67 -12.57 4.34 -10.21
C LEU A 67 -12.01 4.73 -8.83
N ASN A 68 -10.91 5.48 -8.78
CA ASN A 68 -10.28 5.90 -7.53
C ASN A 68 -11.25 6.73 -6.69
N ARG A 69 -11.97 7.66 -7.32
CA ARG A 69 -12.97 8.50 -6.66
C ARG A 69 -14.14 7.67 -6.07
N ALA A 70 -14.63 6.68 -6.81
CA ALA A 70 -15.70 5.81 -6.33
C ALA A 70 -15.25 4.96 -5.12
N ILE A 71 -14.05 4.39 -5.18
CA ILE A 71 -13.47 3.65 -4.06
C ILE A 71 -13.31 4.56 -2.84
N PHE A 72 -12.79 5.76 -3.05
CA PHE A 72 -12.65 6.76 -2.01
C PHE A 72 -14.00 7.09 -1.33
N ASN A 73 -15.04 7.37 -2.11
CA ASN A 73 -16.38 7.68 -1.59
C ASN A 73 -16.92 6.54 -0.71
N ILE A 74 -16.69 5.29 -1.08
CA ILE A 74 -17.11 4.14 -0.27
C ILE A 74 -16.41 4.16 1.09
N TYR A 75 -15.07 4.30 1.13
CA TYR A 75 -14.36 4.35 2.41
C TYR A 75 -14.80 5.51 3.27
N GLU A 76 -14.94 6.71 2.70
CA GLU A 76 -15.37 7.90 3.43
C GLU A 76 -16.76 7.71 4.06
N LYS A 77 -17.71 7.16 3.30
CA LYS A 77 -19.09 6.94 3.75
C LYS A 77 -19.22 5.91 4.85
N VAL A 78 -18.35 4.88 4.88
CA VAL A 78 -18.44 3.82 5.89
C VAL A 78 -17.44 3.99 7.05
N ALA A 79 -16.57 5.00 7.01
CA ALA A 79 -15.54 5.22 8.04
C ALA A 79 -16.12 5.47 9.44
N TYR A 80 -17.32 6.07 9.54
CA TYR A 80 -17.97 6.37 10.80
C TYR A 80 -18.54 5.13 11.53
N LEU A 81 -18.72 4.01 10.83
CA LEU A 81 -19.24 2.79 11.41
C LEU A 81 -18.30 2.25 12.49
N GLU A 82 -18.83 1.87 13.64
CA GLU A 82 -18.07 1.45 14.81
C GLU A 82 -17.00 0.38 14.50
N TYR A 83 -17.34 -0.64 13.70
CA TYR A 83 -16.41 -1.70 13.31
C TYR A 83 -15.22 -1.19 12.52
N ASN A 84 -15.40 -0.16 11.70
CA ASN A 84 -14.36 0.41 10.86
C ASN A 84 -13.50 1.41 11.63
N ARG A 85 -14.14 2.22 12.48
CA ARG A 85 -13.51 3.33 13.19
C ARG A 85 -12.28 2.90 14.01
N GLU A 86 -12.30 1.72 14.61
CA GLU A 86 -11.21 1.19 15.43
C GLU A 86 -10.46 0.02 14.77
N ASN A 87 -10.68 -0.19 13.47
CA ASN A 87 -10.09 -1.31 12.75
C ASN A 87 -8.83 -0.87 11.98
N PRO A 88 -7.62 -1.30 12.41
CA PRO A 88 -6.38 -0.91 11.75
C PRO A 88 -6.32 -1.33 10.28
N LEU A 89 -6.89 -2.49 9.92
CA LEU A 89 -6.94 -2.92 8.52
C LEU A 89 -7.82 -1.99 7.67
N PHE A 90 -8.95 -1.51 8.20
CA PHE A 90 -9.80 -0.57 7.47
C PHE A 90 -9.03 0.71 7.13
N TRP A 91 -8.37 1.31 8.12
CA TRP A 91 -7.60 2.53 7.92
C TRP A 91 -6.41 2.34 6.98
N LEU A 92 -5.73 1.17 7.05
CA LEU A 92 -4.69 0.81 6.09
C LEU A 92 -5.24 0.74 4.66
N GLN A 93 -6.38 0.10 4.45
CA GLN A 93 -6.99 -0.01 3.11
C GLN A 93 -7.48 1.35 2.60
N PHE A 94 -7.98 2.20 3.49
CA PHE A 94 -8.35 3.57 3.15
C PHE A 94 -7.13 4.41 2.78
N ALA A 95 -6.00 4.28 3.51
CA ALA A 95 -4.74 4.92 3.13
C ALA A 95 -4.28 4.51 1.72
N ILE A 96 -4.36 3.22 1.39
CA ILE A 96 -4.03 2.72 0.04
C ILE A 96 -4.94 3.35 -1.03
N ALA A 97 -6.23 3.51 -0.74
CA ALA A 97 -7.15 4.18 -1.66
C ALA A 97 -6.80 5.66 -1.88
N ARG A 98 -6.42 6.37 -0.80
CA ARG A 98 -5.95 7.76 -0.86
C ARG A 98 -4.67 7.90 -1.69
N LEU A 99 -3.71 7.00 -1.50
CA LEU A 99 -2.50 6.98 -2.31
C LEU A 99 -2.79 6.76 -3.80
N ALA A 100 -3.71 5.87 -4.11
CA ALA A 100 -4.10 5.61 -5.49
C ALA A 100 -4.78 6.81 -6.17
N ASP A 101 -5.38 7.71 -5.39
CA ASP A 101 -6.00 8.95 -5.86
C ASP A 101 -5.04 10.17 -5.84
N GLY A 102 -3.81 9.99 -5.34
CA GLY A 102 -2.81 11.07 -5.22
C GLY A 102 -3.01 11.99 -4.01
N GLU A 103 -3.89 11.64 -3.08
CA GLU A 103 -4.21 12.41 -1.88
C GLU A 103 -3.25 12.09 -0.72
N TYR A 104 -1.97 12.47 -0.89
CA TYR A 104 -0.88 12.07 0.00
C TYR A 104 -1.04 12.54 1.45
N SER A 105 -1.48 13.76 1.69
CA SER A 105 -1.66 14.30 3.06
C SER A 105 -2.75 13.55 3.84
N ASP A 106 -3.84 13.21 3.17
CA ASP A 106 -4.92 12.44 3.76
C ASP A 106 -4.57 10.98 3.95
N ALA A 107 -3.73 10.42 3.07
CA ALA A 107 -3.18 9.08 3.24
C ALA A 107 -2.34 8.98 4.52
N ALA A 108 -1.50 9.99 4.83
CA ALA A 108 -0.71 10.03 6.07
C ALA A 108 -1.61 9.92 7.31
N ARG A 109 -2.69 10.68 7.37
CA ARG A 109 -3.65 10.62 8.48
C ARG A 109 -4.31 9.24 8.62
N CYS A 110 -4.61 8.58 7.51
CA CYS A 110 -5.15 7.22 7.54
C CYS A 110 -4.11 6.21 8.07
N PHE A 111 -2.83 6.36 7.73
CA PHE A 111 -1.76 5.54 8.31
C PHE A 111 -1.60 5.77 9.81
N ASP A 112 -1.66 7.01 10.28
CA ASP A 112 -1.58 7.33 11.72
C ASP A 112 -2.73 6.67 12.49
N ASN A 113 -3.95 6.69 11.95
CA ASN A 113 -5.08 5.97 12.51
C ASN A 113 -4.82 4.45 12.52
N ALA A 114 -4.32 3.87 11.42
CA ALA A 114 -4.00 2.45 11.36
C ALA A 114 -3.00 2.04 12.45
N TYR A 115 -1.92 2.81 12.66
CA TYR A 115 -0.95 2.55 13.73
C TYR A 115 -1.55 2.73 15.12
N SER A 116 -2.33 3.78 15.34
CA SER A 116 -2.96 4.05 16.63
C SER A 116 -3.84 2.87 17.07
N TYR A 117 -4.66 2.35 16.18
CA TYR A 117 -5.53 1.22 16.48
C TYR A 117 -4.79 -0.13 16.50
N ALA A 118 -3.71 -0.28 15.71
CA ALA A 118 -2.86 -1.48 15.75
C ALA A 118 -2.20 -1.69 17.12
N LYS A 119 -1.80 -0.61 17.81
CA LYS A 119 -1.21 -0.67 19.16
C LYS A 119 -2.13 -1.33 20.19
N ASN A 120 -3.44 -1.20 20.02
CA ASN A 120 -4.46 -1.72 20.94
C ASN A 120 -4.99 -3.10 20.51
N THR A 121 -4.41 -3.69 19.49
CA THR A 121 -4.83 -4.98 18.93
C THR A 121 -3.59 -5.85 18.63
N ASN A 122 -3.80 -7.13 18.36
CA ASN A 122 -2.73 -8.02 17.88
C ASN A 122 -2.52 -7.91 16.36
N PHE A 123 -2.75 -6.73 15.78
CA PHE A 123 -2.56 -6.51 14.35
C PHE A 123 -1.06 -6.39 14.04
N ASP A 124 -0.59 -7.19 13.10
CA ASP A 124 0.81 -7.13 12.65
C ASP A 124 1.03 -5.87 11.79
N THR A 125 1.90 -4.98 12.26
CA THR A 125 2.14 -3.67 11.63
C THR A 125 2.92 -3.75 10.32
N PHE A 126 3.50 -4.90 9.97
CA PHE A 126 4.36 -4.98 8.79
C PHE A 126 3.69 -4.51 7.48
N GLN A 127 2.37 -4.71 7.35
CA GLN A 127 1.64 -4.22 6.18
C GLN A 127 1.51 -2.70 6.20
N ILE A 128 1.27 -2.12 7.38
CA ILE A 128 1.24 -0.66 7.56
C ILE A 128 2.63 -0.11 7.23
N ASP A 129 3.69 -0.69 7.80
CA ASP A 129 5.08 -0.27 7.59
C ASP A 129 5.44 -0.25 6.10
N ASN A 130 5.14 -1.32 5.36
CA ASN A 130 5.42 -1.39 3.93
C ASN A 130 4.68 -0.34 3.10
N HIS A 131 3.38 -0.16 3.35
CA HIS A 131 2.60 0.83 2.61
C HIS A 131 2.96 2.26 3.00
N PHE A 132 3.30 2.49 4.26
CA PHE A 132 3.72 3.81 4.70
C PHE A 132 5.13 4.16 4.21
N ALA A 133 6.07 3.21 4.20
CA ALA A 133 7.38 3.42 3.57
C ALA A 133 7.24 3.76 2.08
N ARG A 134 6.37 3.04 1.37
CA ARG A 134 6.04 3.34 -0.02
C ARG A 134 5.49 4.77 -0.15
N TYR A 135 4.54 5.15 0.70
CA TYR A 135 3.99 6.51 0.73
C TYR A 135 5.08 7.56 0.88
N LEU A 136 5.98 7.39 1.86
CA LEU A 136 7.06 8.36 2.12
C LEU A 136 7.94 8.58 0.89
N LEU A 137 8.30 7.50 0.19
CA LEU A 137 9.13 7.57 -1.01
C LEU A 137 8.39 8.14 -2.22
N GLU A 138 7.13 7.75 -2.45
CA GLU A 138 6.32 8.26 -3.57
C GLU A 138 5.99 9.74 -3.39
N ASP A 139 5.59 10.17 -2.18
CA ASP A 139 5.29 11.58 -1.88
C ASP A 139 6.55 12.45 -2.05
N ALA A 140 7.70 11.98 -1.57
CA ALA A 140 8.97 12.67 -1.76
C ALA A 140 9.34 12.78 -3.26
N ASN A 141 9.20 11.68 -4.01
CA ASN A 141 9.50 11.66 -5.44
C ASN A 141 8.58 12.59 -6.26
N GLU A 142 7.31 12.71 -5.85
CA GLU A 142 6.33 13.60 -6.49
C GLU A 142 6.62 15.08 -6.19
N LYS A 143 6.86 15.41 -4.93
CA LYS A 143 7.10 16.78 -4.48
C LYS A 143 8.43 17.36 -4.97
N LYS A 144 9.48 16.56 -5.06
CA LYS A 144 10.85 16.93 -5.48
C LYS A 144 11.52 18.06 -4.69
N ASN A 145 10.95 18.48 -3.58
CA ASN A 145 11.44 19.59 -2.74
C ASN A 145 11.22 19.33 -1.25
N VAL A 146 11.39 18.09 -0.83
CA VAL A 146 11.25 17.70 0.57
C VAL A 146 12.40 18.28 1.39
N ILE A 147 12.08 18.84 2.56
CA ILE A 147 13.08 19.25 3.54
C ILE A 147 13.67 17.98 4.17
N GLU A 148 15.00 17.93 4.30
CA GLU A 148 15.74 16.79 4.86
C GLU A 148 15.38 15.44 4.19
N PRO A 149 15.55 15.30 2.87
CA PRO A 149 15.13 14.12 2.14
C PRO A 149 15.76 12.83 2.67
N ILE A 150 17.00 12.90 3.16
CA ILE A 150 17.68 11.73 3.73
C ILE A 150 16.97 11.17 4.96
N GLU A 151 16.37 12.00 5.81
CA GLU A 151 15.63 11.51 6.98
C GLU A 151 14.31 10.83 6.59
N VAL A 152 13.65 11.33 5.54
CA VAL A 152 12.48 10.66 4.94
C VAL A 152 12.87 9.29 4.40
N PHE A 153 13.98 9.22 3.68
CA PHE A 153 14.52 7.97 3.16
C PHE A 153 14.88 6.98 4.26
N LYS A 154 15.66 7.41 5.26
CA LYS A 154 16.04 6.58 6.42
C LYS A 154 14.82 6.06 7.18
N ARG A 155 13.79 6.88 7.34
CA ARG A 155 12.54 6.45 7.95
C ARG A 155 11.87 5.34 7.14
N ALA A 156 11.73 5.54 5.83
CA ALA A 156 11.15 4.53 4.94
C ALA A 156 11.97 3.23 4.95
N HIS A 157 13.29 3.32 4.84
CA HIS A 157 14.19 2.17 4.88
C HIS A 157 14.05 1.38 6.20
N ARG A 158 14.10 2.05 7.36
CA ARG A 158 13.91 1.39 8.67
C ARG A 158 12.59 0.63 8.77
N MET A 159 11.51 1.18 8.22
CA MET A 159 10.20 0.50 8.18
C MET A 159 10.24 -0.75 7.31
N LEU A 160 10.88 -0.69 6.15
CA LEU A 160 11.03 -1.85 5.27
C LEU A 160 11.89 -2.95 5.92
N MET A 161 12.98 -2.57 6.56
CA MET A 161 13.90 -3.51 7.25
C MET A 161 13.27 -4.08 8.54
N ALA A 162 12.40 -3.35 9.23
CA ALA A 162 11.70 -3.85 10.40
C ALA A 162 10.85 -5.11 10.09
N SER A 163 10.37 -5.24 8.85
CA SER A 163 9.61 -6.40 8.38
C SER A 163 10.48 -7.60 8.00
N GLN A 164 11.82 -7.42 7.90
CA GLN A 164 12.79 -8.44 7.48
C GLN A 164 13.49 -9.12 8.68
N LYS A 165 12.76 -9.38 9.77
CA LYS A 165 13.34 -9.98 10.98
C LYS A 165 13.42 -11.49 10.91
N GLY A 166 14.58 -12.04 11.26
CA GLY A 166 14.82 -13.49 11.29
C GLY A 166 14.73 -14.11 9.88
N ASN A 167 14.11 -15.28 9.78
CA ASN A 167 13.92 -16.00 8.52
C ASN A 167 12.58 -15.66 7.84
N GLN A 168 11.89 -14.60 8.28
CA GLN A 168 10.58 -14.20 7.75
C GLN A 168 10.72 -13.00 6.83
N TYR A 169 11.41 -13.17 5.72
CA TYR A 169 11.52 -12.12 4.70
C TYR A 169 10.20 -11.89 3.97
N LYS A 170 9.85 -10.63 3.76
CA LYS A 170 8.60 -10.21 3.09
C LYS A 170 8.94 -9.56 1.74
N HIS A 171 8.68 -10.26 0.66
CA HIS A 171 8.98 -9.79 -0.71
C HIS A 171 8.34 -8.44 -1.07
N TYR A 172 7.29 -8.01 -0.38
CA TYR A 172 6.67 -6.71 -0.61
C TYR A 172 7.61 -5.53 -0.31
N SER A 173 8.47 -5.65 0.71
CA SER A 173 9.46 -4.61 1.04
C SER A 173 10.45 -4.40 -0.11
N PHE A 174 10.87 -5.47 -0.77
CA PHE A 174 11.78 -5.40 -1.91
C PHE A 174 11.14 -4.67 -3.09
N ARG A 175 9.84 -4.86 -3.31
CA ARG A 175 9.12 -4.10 -4.33
C ARG A 175 9.13 -2.60 -4.05
N VAL A 176 9.02 -2.19 -2.79
CA VAL A 176 9.07 -0.77 -2.39
C VAL A 176 10.49 -0.21 -2.54
N ALA A 177 11.53 -1.01 -2.27
CA ALA A 177 12.93 -0.59 -2.43
C ALA A 177 13.29 -0.17 -3.88
N ARG A 178 12.49 -0.55 -4.87
CA ARG A 178 12.66 -0.07 -6.26
C ARG A 178 12.53 1.45 -6.40
N HIS A 179 11.88 2.12 -5.44
CA HIS A 179 11.81 3.58 -5.43
C HIS A 179 13.13 4.26 -5.03
N TYR A 180 14.14 3.52 -4.53
CA TYR A 180 15.45 4.06 -4.12
C TYR A 180 16.17 4.74 -5.27
N SER A 181 16.22 4.12 -6.44
CA SER A 181 16.87 4.70 -7.62
C SER A 181 16.25 6.04 -8.02
N THR A 182 14.92 6.10 -8.07
CA THR A 182 14.20 7.35 -8.39
C THR A 182 14.47 8.40 -7.32
N PHE A 183 14.42 8.01 -6.05
CA PHE A 183 14.69 8.92 -4.93
C PHE A 183 16.11 9.49 -5.03
N TYR A 184 17.12 8.64 -5.23
CA TYR A 184 18.51 9.08 -5.40
C TYR A 184 18.67 10.01 -6.59
N SER A 185 18.09 9.69 -7.73
CA SER A 185 18.18 10.54 -8.94
C SER A 185 17.65 11.97 -8.73
N ILE A 186 16.67 12.13 -7.82
CA ILE A 186 16.07 13.43 -7.51
C ILE A 186 16.94 14.20 -6.49
N TYR A 187 17.41 13.54 -5.44
CA TYR A 187 17.97 14.22 -4.26
C TYR A 187 19.49 14.11 -4.10
N HIS A 188 20.20 13.33 -4.90
CA HIS A 188 21.65 13.08 -4.71
C HIS A 188 22.50 14.36 -4.69
N LYS A 189 22.06 15.42 -5.39
CA LYS A 189 22.77 16.71 -5.43
C LYS A 189 22.67 17.47 -4.14
N ASP A 190 21.60 17.25 -3.38
CA ASP A 190 21.32 17.91 -2.12
C ASP A 190 21.98 17.17 -0.94
N PHE A 191 22.49 15.95 -1.17
CA PHE A 191 23.11 15.15 -0.14
C PHE A 191 24.54 15.61 0.15
N SER A 192 24.84 15.83 1.44
CA SER A 192 26.23 15.89 1.94
C SER A 192 26.93 14.55 1.74
N PHE A 193 28.24 14.53 1.92
CA PHE A 193 29.04 13.31 1.86
C PHE A 193 28.52 12.23 2.82
N HIS A 194 28.20 12.60 4.08
CA HIS A 194 27.67 11.67 5.07
C HIS A 194 26.30 11.13 4.71
N GLU A 195 25.44 11.96 4.16
CA GLU A 195 24.09 11.54 3.74
C GLU A 195 24.14 10.58 2.56
N ARG A 196 25.05 10.77 1.60
CA ARG A 196 25.30 9.80 0.52
C ARG A 196 25.77 8.47 1.10
N TYR A 197 26.73 8.51 2.02
CA TYR A 197 27.22 7.31 2.69
C TYR A 197 26.11 6.56 3.40
N ASP A 198 25.27 7.25 4.19
CA ASP A 198 24.11 6.65 4.85
C ASP A 198 23.10 6.04 3.85
N PHE A 199 22.89 6.72 2.73
CA PHE A 199 22.01 6.21 1.67
C PHE A 199 22.54 4.90 1.10
N PHE A 200 23.83 4.84 0.75
CA PHE A 200 24.43 3.65 0.18
C PHE A 200 24.54 2.49 1.18
N ILE A 201 24.81 2.76 2.47
CA ILE A 201 24.69 1.73 3.51
C ILE A 201 23.29 1.11 3.51
N ALA A 202 22.24 1.91 3.47
CA ALA A 202 20.88 1.40 3.43
C ALA A 202 20.60 0.57 2.15
N CYS A 203 21.19 0.95 1.01
CA CYS A 203 21.11 0.16 -0.22
C CYS A 203 21.80 -1.20 -0.06
N HIS A 204 22.98 -1.26 0.56
CA HIS A 204 23.68 -2.51 0.86
C HIS A 204 22.88 -3.40 1.82
N GLU A 205 22.32 -2.84 2.89
CA GLU A 205 21.46 -3.58 3.83
C GLU A 205 20.26 -4.20 3.11
N MET A 206 19.63 -3.44 2.22
CA MET A 206 18.50 -3.94 1.44
C MET A 206 18.92 -5.03 0.45
N LEU A 207 20.09 -4.86 -0.22
CA LEU A 207 20.65 -5.86 -1.15
C LEU A 207 20.94 -7.18 -0.42
N ASP A 208 21.57 -7.13 0.76
CA ASP A 208 21.83 -8.30 1.62
C ASP A 208 20.53 -9.02 1.99
N ALA A 209 19.48 -8.28 2.32
CA ALA A 209 18.17 -8.86 2.62
C ALA A 209 17.53 -9.52 1.37
N VAL A 210 17.69 -8.93 0.20
CA VAL A 210 17.23 -9.47 -1.08
C VAL A 210 17.94 -10.78 -1.40
N GLU A 211 19.26 -10.84 -1.28
CA GLU A 211 20.07 -12.03 -1.53
C GLU A 211 19.71 -13.17 -0.58
N LYS A 212 19.58 -12.88 0.71
CA LYS A 212 19.11 -13.84 1.72
C LYS A 212 17.73 -14.40 1.38
N TYR A 213 16.83 -13.55 0.91
CA TYR A 213 15.49 -14.00 0.47
C TYR A 213 15.57 -14.92 -0.74
N LEU A 214 16.34 -14.55 -1.76
CA LEU A 214 16.51 -15.34 -3.00
C LEU A 214 17.11 -16.72 -2.74
N ALA A 215 17.97 -16.83 -1.71
CA ALA A 215 18.57 -18.09 -1.28
C ALA A 215 17.59 -19.03 -0.56
N LEU A 216 16.40 -18.54 -0.11
CA LEU A 216 15.45 -19.37 0.61
C LEU A 216 14.81 -20.42 -0.31
N PRO A 217 14.70 -21.68 0.13
CA PRO A 217 13.89 -22.68 -0.54
C PRO A 217 12.42 -22.23 -0.59
N GLY A 218 11.82 -22.19 -1.79
CA GLY A 218 10.42 -21.80 -1.97
C GLY A 218 10.13 -20.31 -1.91
N ALA A 219 11.13 -19.44 -2.01
CA ALA A 219 10.94 -18.01 -2.16
C ALA A 219 9.96 -17.71 -3.32
N SER A 220 8.92 -16.92 -3.03
CA SER A 220 7.90 -16.51 -4.02
C SER A 220 8.30 -15.24 -4.75
N LYS A 221 7.75 -15.01 -5.95
CA LYS A 221 8.00 -13.78 -6.72
C LYS A 221 9.49 -13.51 -7.01
N LYS A 222 10.27 -14.56 -7.25
CA LYS A 222 11.72 -14.47 -7.48
C LYS A 222 12.08 -13.48 -8.60
N ASP A 223 11.36 -13.50 -9.72
CA ASP A 223 11.63 -12.59 -10.85
C ASP A 223 11.56 -11.11 -10.44
N MET A 224 10.53 -10.75 -9.65
CA MET A 224 10.35 -9.39 -9.15
C MET A 224 11.46 -9.00 -8.15
N VAL A 225 11.88 -9.94 -7.29
CA VAL A 225 12.95 -9.70 -6.30
C VAL A 225 14.30 -9.61 -6.99
N GLU A 226 14.56 -10.42 -8.02
CA GLU A 226 15.75 -10.39 -8.85
C GLU A 226 15.88 -9.07 -9.62
N GLU A 227 14.77 -8.53 -10.09
CA GLU A 227 14.76 -7.20 -10.71
C GLU A 227 15.12 -6.10 -9.69
N THR A 228 14.65 -6.22 -8.46
CA THR A 228 15.03 -5.29 -7.38
C THR A 228 16.53 -5.43 -7.06
N ARG A 229 17.08 -6.65 -7.03
CA ARG A 229 18.52 -6.89 -6.87
C ARG A 229 19.34 -6.13 -7.91
N LYS A 230 19.01 -6.29 -9.18
CA LYS A 230 19.70 -5.61 -10.29
C LYS A 230 19.67 -4.09 -10.16
N GLN A 231 18.51 -3.52 -9.82
CA GLN A 231 18.36 -2.08 -9.62
C GLN A 231 19.20 -1.54 -8.45
N LEU A 232 19.33 -2.31 -7.37
CA LEU A 232 20.19 -1.94 -6.24
C LEU A 232 21.68 -2.06 -6.61
N GLU A 233 22.08 -3.12 -7.33
CA GLU A 233 23.45 -3.29 -7.84
C GLU A 233 23.85 -2.16 -8.79
N GLU A 234 22.99 -1.80 -9.75
CA GLU A 234 23.20 -0.66 -10.66
C GLU A 234 23.35 0.66 -9.90
N LEU A 235 22.54 0.87 -8.84
CA LEU A 235 22.61 2.05 -8.01
C LEU A 235 23.95 2.12 -7.25
N LEU A 236 24.45 0.99 -6.73
CA LEU A 236 25.70 0.89 -5.99
C LEU A 236 26.95 1.01 -6.90
N ILE A 237 26.88 0.59 -8.17
CA ILE A 237 27.96 0.79 -9.15
C ILE A 237 28.18 2.28 -9.42
N ASN A 238 27.14 3.11 -9.36
CA ASN A 238 27.22 4.55 -9.56
C ASN A 238 27.70 5.32 -8.31
N GLU A 239 28.07 4.62 -7.22
CA GLU A 239 28.71 5.20 -6.02
C GLU A 239 30.14 5.69 -6.32
N ASN A 240 30.83 5.08 -7.30
CA ASN A 240 32.21 5.38 -7.69
C ASN A 240 32.27 6.45 -8.80
#